data_d9da5dd1ee9fa5de8cd9ea0cf61d0664
#
_entry.id   d9da5dd1ee9fa5de8cd9ea0cf61d0664
#
_cell.length_a   1.000
_cell.length_b   1.000
_cell.length_c   1.000
_cell.angle_alpha   90.00
_cell.angle_beta   90.00
_cell.angle_gamma   90.00
#
_symmetry.space_group_name_H-M   'P 1'
#
loop_
_entity.id
_entity.type
_entity.pdbx_description
1 polymer ?
#
loop_
_entity_poly.entity_id
_entity_poly.type
_entity_poly.pdbx_seq_one_letter_code
_entity_poly.pdbx_strand_id
1 'polypeptide(L)'
;FIHWGQSSSSSEYKGANTVFKEDKVDHINQMTYKGKVDLYSRDNSRDVSSEHTGILHGDKVADAIKDKKFRTKTKKKATQLQFGKGIRDLSKNTCGKVTLTWSSRSFEDAVWTYNQESGQYETKDFENNLSRENLLILFDKTQYITKSNYHGTGQGVTYCDYKLAGGKAKLISNGTVKDIRWDVNEDN
;
A
#
# COMPACT_ATOMS: atom_id res chain seq x y z
N PHE A 1 -5.58 12.65 3.68
CA PHE A 1 -5.37 11.53 2.76
C PHE A 1 -5.94 11.87 1.39
N ILE A 2 -5.20 11.61 0.30
CA ILE A 2 -5.64 11.89 -1.08
C ILE A 2 -5.63 10.57 -1.84
N HIS A 3 -6.72 10.26 -2.53
CA HIS A 3 -6.84 9.00 -3.25
C HIS A 3 -7.61 9.12 -4.56
N TRP A 4 -7.31 8.22 -5.48
CA TRP A 4 -7.99 8.06 -6.75
C TRP A 4 -8.83 6.77 -6.70
N GLY A 5 -10.13 6.94 -6.90
CA GLY A 5 -11.07 5.82 -6.83
C GLY A 5 -11.27 5.28 -5.42
N GLN A 6 -12.21 4.39 -5.32
CA GLN A 6 -12.52 3.65 -4.08
C GLN A 6 -13.44 2.47 -4.37
N SER A 7 -13.42 1.48 -3.48
CA SER A 7 -14.45 0.46 -3.45
C SER A 7 -15.72 1.00 -2.79
N SER A 8 -16.88 0.58 -3.27
CA SER A 8 -18.16 0.86 -2.63
C SER A 8 -18.35 -0.05 -1.41
N SER A 9 -19.06 0.44 -0.39
CA SER A 9 -19.48 -0.42 0.72
C SER A 9 -20.50 -1.47 0.27
N SER A 10 -20.48 -2.62 0.93
CA SER A 10 -21.49 -3.67 0.79
C SER A 10 -21.92 -4.16 2.16
N SER A 11 -22.80 -5.17 2.22
CA SER A 11 -23.13 -5.85 3.48
C SER A 11 -21.94 -6.61 4.09
N GLU A 12 -20.94 -6.91 3.29
CA GLU A 12 -19.79 -7.75 3.69
C GLU A 12 -18.56 -6.93 4.07
N TYR A 13 -18.43 -5.70 3.54
CA TYR A 13 -17.27 -4.83 3.82
C TYR A 13 -17.62 -3.35 3.71
N LYS A 14 -16.82 -2.52 4.36
CA LYS A 14 -16.91 -1.06 4.29
C LYS A 14 -16.00 -0.52 3.18
N GLY A 15 -16.55 0.34 2.34
CA GLY A 15 -15.73 1.08 1.36
C GLY A 15 -14.94 2.20 2.02
N ALA A 16 -13.91 2.69 1.33
CA ALA A 16 -12.97 3.68 1.87
C ALA A 16 -13.64 4.94 2.44
N ASN A 17 -14.66 5.47 1.77
CA ASN A 17 -15.36 6.67 2.28
C ASN A 17 -16.07 6.42 3.61
N THR A 18 -16.61 5.22 3.82
CA THR A 18 -17.26 4.85 5.08
C THR A 18 -16.24 4.78 6.20
N VAL A 19 -15.12 4.09 5.97
CA VAL A 19 -14.02 3.99 6.93
C VAL A 19 -13.48 5.38 7.29
N PHE A 20 -13.15 6.21 6.30
CA PHE A 20 -12.62 7.55 6.57
C PHE A 20 -13.60 8.44 7.33
N LYS A 21 -14.91 8.29 7.10
CA LYS A 21 -15.94 9.02 7.85
C LYS A 21 -16.01 8.56 9.30
N GLU A 22 -16.02 7.26 9.55
CA GLU A 22 -16.06 6.67 10.88
C GLU A 22 -14.82 7.05 11.69
N ASP A 23 -13.63 6.95 11.09
CA ASP A 23 -12.36 7.28 11.73
C ASP A 23 -12.06 8.78 11.74
N LYS A 24 -12.98 9.63 11.23
CA LYS A 24 -12.81 11.09 11.15
C LYS A 24 -11.51 11.51 10.44
N VAL A 25 -11.14 10.77 9.39
CA VAL A 25 -9.97 11.08 8.57
C VAL A 25 -10.33 12.13 7.52
N ASP A 26 -9.57 13.24 7.49
CA ASP A 26 -9.68 14.22 6.43
C ASP A 26 -9.15 13.61 5.12
N HIS A 27 -9.99 13.51 4.09
CA HIS A 27 -9.61 12.91 2.83
C HIS A 27 -10.18 13.64 1.61
N ILE A 28 -9.49 13.53 0.50
CA ILE A 28 -9.93 13.99 -0.81
C ILE A 28 -10.00 12.78 -1.73
N ASN A 29 -11.20 12.50 -2.24
CA ASN A 29 -11.45 11.45 -3.21
C ASN A 29 -11.72 12.09 -4.58
N GLN A 30 -10.98 11.66 -5.59
CA GLN A 30 -11.13 12.14 -6.96
C GLN A 30 -12.57 12.07 -7.46
N MET A 31 -13.28 10.98 -7.19
CA MET A 31 -14.65 10.77 -7.69
C MET A 31 -15.67 11.74 -7.10
N THR A 32 -15.43 12.24 -5.90
CA THR A 32 -16.36 13.09 -5.16
C THR A 32 -15.83 14.51 -4.89
N TYR A 33 -14.60 14.80 -5.32
CA TYR A 33 -14.00 16.11 -5.12
C TYR A 33 -14.72 17.18 -5.95
N LYS A 34 -15.29 18.14 -5.25
CA LYS A 34 -15.96 19.32 -5.80
C LYS A 34 -15.32 20.60 -5.25
N GLY A 35 -13.99 20.67 -5.29
CA GLY A 35 -13.22 21.84 -4.87
C GLY A 35 -13.04 22.83 -6.03
N LYS A 36 -12.54 24.02 -5.67
CA LYS A 36 -12.23 25.09 -6.63
C LYS A 36 -10.85 24.92 -7.28
N VAL A 37 -10.07 23.97 -6.80
CA VAL A 37 -8.70 23.71 -7.26
C VAL A 37 -8.74 22.57 -8.28
N ASP A 38 -8.06 22.76 -9.39
CA ASP A 38 -7.90 21.70 -10.40
C ASP A 38 -6.83 20.70 -9.93
N LEU A 39 -7.27 19.80 -9.04
CA LEU A 39 -6.40 18.84 -8.36
C LEU A 39 -6.17 17.57 -9.17
N TYR A 40 -7.11 17.20 -10.03
CA TYR A 40 -7.10 15.96 -10.79
C TYR A 40 -7.35 16.18 -12.26
N SER A 41 -6.64 15.47 -13.10
CA SER A 41 -6.91 15.40 -14.54
C SER A 41 -6.73 13.99 -15.08
N ARG A 42 -6.90 13.83 -16.40
CA ARG A 42 -6.60 12.59 -17.10
C ARG A 42 -5.65 12.83 -18.24
N ASP A 43 -4.67 11.96 -18.38
CA ASP A 43 -3.80 11.92 -19.54
C ASP A 43 -4.36 10.92 -20.57
N ASN A 44 -5.17 11.44 -21.48
CA ASN A 44 -5.78 10.64 -22.53
C ASN A 44 -4.82 10.33 -23.70
N SER A 45 -3.57 10.77 -23.65
CA SER A 45 -2.55 10.41 -24.65
C SER A 45 -1.97 9.02 -24.42
N ARG A 46 -2.18 8.43 -23.23
CA ARG A 46 -1.70 7.11 -22.86
C ARG A 46 -2.63 6.02 -23.39
N ASP A 47 -2.06 5.02 -24.06
CA ASP A 47 -2.78 3.84 -24.54
C ASP A 47 -2.97 2.81 -23.41
N VAL A 48 -3.78 3.17 -22.43
CA VAL A 48 -4.12 2.34 -21.26
C VAL A 48 -5.59 2.52 -20.92
N SER A 49 -6.16 1.60 -20.15
CA SER A 49 -7.55 1.74 -19.70
C SER A 49 -7.76 3.00 -18.85
N SER A 50 -8.95 3.57 -18.91
CA SER A 50 -9.23 4.92 -18.37
C SER A 50 -8.94 5.06 -16.87
N GLU A 51 -9.04 3.99 -16.10
CA GLU A 51 -8.68 3.96 -14.68
C GLU A 51 -7.19 4.24 -14.44
N HIS A 52 -6.33 3.98 -15.42
CA HIS A 52 -4.88 4.21 -15.35
C HIS A 52 -4.43 5.54 -15.94
N THR A 53 -5.34 6.36 -16.45
CA THR A 53 -5.00 7.68 -17.03
C THR A 53 -5.03 8.82 -16.00
N GLY A 54 -5.35 8.53 -14.75
CA GLY A 54 -5.49 9.54 -13.71
C GLY A 54 -4.19 10.25 -13.35
N ILE A 55 -4.25 11.57 -13.22
CA ILE A 55 -3.14 12.41 -12.77
C ILE A 55 -3.57 13.18 -11.54
N LEU A 56 -2.73 13.18 -10.52
CA LEU A 56 -2.80 14.07 -9.37
C LEU A 56 -1.79 15.19 -9.55
N HIS A 57 -2.26 16.45 -9.52
CA HIS A 57 -1.41 17.63 -9.54
C HIS A 57 -0.84 17.92 -8.15
N GLY A 58 0.38 17.42 -7.90
CA GLY A 58 1.04 17.52 -6.59
C GLY A 58 1.24 18.96 -6.12
N ASP A 59 1.51 19.88 -7.03
CA ASP A 59 1.63 21.33 -6.78
C ASP A 59 0.34 21.99 -6.31
N LYS A 60 -0.82 21.37 -6.56
CA LYS A 60 -2.15 21.86 -6.16
C LYS A 60 -2.66 21.29 -4.83
N VAL A 61 -1.95 20.35 -4.24
CA VAL A 61 -2.39 19.66 -3.02
C VAL A 61 -2.59 20.62 -1.85
N ALA A 62 -1.64 21.53 -1.62
CA ALA A 62 -1.72 22.49 -0.53
C ALA A 62 -2.96 23.41 -0.67
N ASP A 63 -3.25 23.87 -1.88
CA ASP A 63 -4.41 24.72 -2.16
C ASP A 63 -5.72 23.94 -1.99
N ALA A 64 -5.77 22.68 -2.38
CA ALA A 64 -6.93 21.82 -2.18
C ALA A 64 -7.21 21.55 -0.70
N ILE A 65 -6.18 21.33 0.12
CA ILE A 65 -6.29 21.19 1.57
C ILE A 65 -6.87 22.47 2.19
N LYS A 66 -6.41 23.64 1.74
CA LYS A 66 -6.90 24.94 2.18
C LYS A 66 -8.35 25.18 1.76
N ASP A 67 -8.71 24.88 0.51
CA ASP A 67 -10.08 25.00 -0.02
C ASP A 67 -11.06 24.14 0.79
N LYS A 68 -10.66 22.93 1.16
CA LYS A 68 -11.44 22.03 2.01
C LYS A 68 -11.40 22.37 3.51
N LYS A 69 -10.58 23.32 3.92
CA LYS A 69 -10.38 23.70 5.33
C LYS A 69 -9.96 22.53 6.20
N PHE A 70 -9.17 21.62 5.66
CA PHE A 70 -8.68 20.45 6.38
C PHE A 70 -7.58 20.83 7.38
N ARG A 71 -7.43 19.98 8.36
CA ARG A 71 -6.37 20.12 9.37
C ARG A 71 -4.99 20.00 8.71
N THR A 72 -4.12 20.92 9.03
CA THR A 72 -2.71 20.91 8.59
C THR A 72 -1.76 20.51 9.71
N LYS A 73 -2.27 20.33 10.92
CA LYS A 73 -1.50 19.90 12.10
C LYS A 73 -2.25 18.79 12.82
N THR A 74 -1.53 17.77 13.22
CA THR A 74 -2.08 16.77 14.14
C THR A 74 -2.00 17.23 15.58
N LYS A 75 -3.03 16.89 16.37
CA LYS A 75 -3.01 17.10 17.83
C LYS A 75 -2.34 15.93 18.56
N LYS A 76 -2.30 14.77 17.94
CA LYS A 76 -1.65 13.58 18.49
C LYS A 76 -0.23 13.46 17.92
N LYS A 77 0.73 13.15 18.77
CA LYS A 77 2.08 12.81 18.33
C LYS A 77 1.97 11.43 17.64
N ALA A 78 2.32 11.38 16.36
CA ALA A 78 2.37 10.10 15.67
C ALA A 78 3.45 9.21 16.32
N THR A 79 3.13 7.94 16.51
CA THR A 79 4.14 6.94 16.85
C THR A 79 5.08 6.82 15.66
N GLN A 80 6.35 7.13 15.88
CA GLN A 80 7.37 7.02 14.85
C GLN A 80 8.06 5.67 14.95
N LEU A 81 8.31 5.06 13.80
CA LEU A 81 9.20 3.91 13.74
C LEU A 81 10.58 4.32 14.27
N GLN A 82 11.15 3.49 15.13
CA GLN A 82 12.48 3.70 15.65
C GLN A 82 13.50 3.00 14.75
N PHE A 83 14.38 3.79 14.16
CA PHE A 83 15.47 3.29 13.32
C PHE A 83 16.74 3.20 14.14
N GLY A 84 17.48 2.08 14.00
CA GLY A 84 18.82 1.94 14.56
C GLY A 84 19.81 2.84 13.84
N LYS A 85 20.92 3.16 14.51
CA LYS A 85 22.05 3.85 13.87
C LYS A 85 22.94 2.83 13.17
N GLY A 86 23.22 3.10 11.89
CA GLY A 86 24.12 2.31 11.07
C GLY A 86 23.57 0.95 10.61
N ILE A 87 24.28 0.35 9.69
CA ILE A 87 24.00 -0.95 9.11
C ILE A 87 24.50 -2.03 10.10
N ARG A 88 23.66 -3.03 10.35
CA ARG A 88 24.03 -4.15 11.23
C ARG A 88 23.29 -5.41 10.83
N ASP A 89 23.91 -6.54 11.08
CA ASP A 89 23.25 -7.84 10.95
C ASP A 89 22.13 -8.00 11.96
N LEU A 90 20.97 -8.44 11.49
CA LEU A 90 19.81 -8.71 12.34
C LEU A 90 19.95 -10.06 13.05
N SER A 91 20.67 -10.99 12.47
CA SER A 91 20.87 -12.35 12.95
C SER A 91 22.06 -12.99 12.24
N LYS A 92 22.37 -14.26 12.58
CA LYS A 92 23.33 -15.10 11.87
C LYS A 92 22.76 -15.77 10.60
N ASN A 93 21.47 -15.63 10.36
CA ASN A 93 20.82 -16.22 9.20
C ASN A 93 20.96 -15.29 8.00
N THR A 94 21.65 -15.76 6.98
CA THR A 94 21.85 -14.99 5.74
C THR A 94 20.58 -15.00 4.88
N CYS A 95 20.38 -13.92 4.12
CA CYS A 95 19.29 -13.77 3.16
C CYS A 95 19.75 -12.93 1.97
N GLY A 96 20.40 -13.57 1.01
CA GLY A 96 20.89 -12.88 -0.20
C GLY A 96 19.80 -12.66 -1.26
N LYS A 97 18.66 -13.36 -1.15
CA LYS A 97 17.58 -13.29 -2.15
C LYS A 97 16.23 -13.48 -1.50
N VAL A 98 15.25 -12.70 -1.95
CA VAL A 98 13.83 -12.85 -1.58
C VAL A 98 13.02 -12.94 -2.87
N THR A 99 12.18 -13.96 -2.98
CA THR A 99 11.25 -14.14 -4.10
C THR A 99 9.82 -14.01 -3.58
N LEU A 100 9.05 -13.13 -4.18
CA LEU A 100 7.63 -12.94 -3.91
C LEU A 100 6.84 -13.40 -5.12
N THR A 101 6.08 -14.48 -4.94
CA THR A 101 5.19 -15.02 -5.98
C THR A 101 3.80 -14.43 -5.81
N TRP A 102 3.39 -13.59 -6.76
CA TRP A 102 2.09 -12.92 -6.73
C TRP A 102 0.96 -13.83 -7.25
N SER A 103 1.24 -14.57 -8.31
CA SER A 103 0.26 -15.42 -8.96
C SER A 103 0.96 -16.44 -9.87
N SER A 104 0.47 -17.67 -9.86
CA SER A 104 0.95 -18.70 -10.80
C SER A 104 0.50 -18.49 -12.25
N ARG A 105 -0.33 -17.49 -12.54
CA ARG A 105 -1.00 -17.38 -13.84
C ARG A 105 -0.74 -16.08 -14.61
N SER A 106 -0.36 -14.98 -13.97
CA SER A 106 -0.48 -13.66 -14.62
C SER A 106 0.67 -12.69 -14.36
N PHE A 107 1.53 -12.97 -13.40
CA PHE A 107 2.60 -12.06 -13.02
C PHE A 107 3.89 -12.84 -12.78
N GLU A 108 4.99 -12.26 -13.20
CA GLU A 108 6.31 -12.75 -12.85
C GLU A 108 6.58 -12.58 -11.35
N ASP A 109 7.44 -13.44 -10.80
CA ASP A 109 7.89 -13.32 -9.42
C ASP A 109 8.69 -12.02 -9.25
N ALA A 110 8.41 -11.27 -8.18
CA ALA A 110 9.26 -10.16 -7.79
C ALA A 110 10.48 -10.70 -7.02
N VAL A 111 11.66 -10.53 -7.59
CA VAL A 111 12.92 -11.05 -7.05
C VAL A 111 13.77 -9.90 -6.53
N TRP A 112 14.00 -9.87 -5.22
CA TRP A 112 14.89 -8.93 -4.55
C TRP A 112 16.22 -9.61 -4.25
N THR A 113 17.31 -9.04 -4.73
CA THR A 113 18.68 -9.55 -4.53
C THR A 113 19.47 -8.56 -3.72
N TYR A 114 20.16 -9.05 -2.68
CA TYR A 114 21.03 -8.21 -1.85
C TYR A 114 22.31 -7.84 -2.60
N ASN A 115 22.60 -6.56 -2.68
CA ASN A 115 23.82 -6.01 -3.20
C ASN A 115 24.72 -5.60 -2.02
N GLN A 116 25.88 -6.25 -1.88
CA GLN A 116 26.82 -5.99 -0.78
C GLN A 116 27.48 -4.62 -0.86
N GLU A 117 27.66 -4.08 -2.07
CA GLU A 117 28.33 -2.78 -2.25
C GLU A 117 27.41 -1.63 -1.81
N SER A 118 26.11 -1.70 -2.17
CA SER A 118 25.13 -0.69 -1.79
C SER A 118 24.51 -0.94 -0.40
N GLY A 119 24.61 -2.15 0.13
CA GLY A 119 23.92 -2.57 1.35
C GLY A 119 22.39 -2.69 1.19
N GLN A 120 21.89 -2.77 -0.03
CA GLN A 120 20.47 -2.73 -0.34
C GLN A 120 20.00 -4.00 -1.06
N TYR A 121 18.70 -4.28 -0.94
CA TYR A 121 18.00 -5.23 -1.79
C TYR A 121 17.50 -4.53 -3.04
N GLU A 122 17.82 -5.06 -4.18
CA GLU A 122 17.53 -4.49 -5.49
C GLU A 122 16.59 -5.42 -6.27
N THR A 123 15.63 -4.84 -6.99
CA THR A 123 14.73 -5.55 -7.90
C THR A 123 14.43 -4.69 -9.11
N LYS A 124 14.03 -5.36 -10.20
CA LYS A 124 13.36 -4.71 -11.33
C LYS A 124 11.88 -4.96 -11.20
N ASP A 125 11.08 -3.91 -11.17
CA ASP A 125 9.63 -3.98 -11.16
C ASP A 125 9.08 -2.91 -12.11
N PHE A 126 8.19 -3.29 -13.01
CA PHE A 126 7.58 -2.39 -13.99
C PHE A 126 8.59 -1.51 -14.74
N GLU A 127 9.69 -2.11 -15.21
CA GLU A 127 10.79 -1.41 -15.92
C GLU A 127 11.63 -0.47 -15.03
N ASN A 128 11.31 -0.34 -13.76
CA ASN A 128 12.09 0.47 -12.83
C ASN A 128 13.03 -0.39 -11.98
N ASN A 129 14.22 0.14 -11.73
CA ASN A 129 15.11 -0.41 -10.73
C ASN A 129 14.71 0.16 -9.36
N LEU A 130 14.35 -0.71 -8.45
CA LEU A 130 14.01 -0.33 -7.08
C LEU A 130 15.08 -0.87 -6.13
N SER A 131 15.40 -0.10 -5.10
CA SER A 131 16.31 -0.50 -4.03
C SER A 131 15.74 -0.15 -2.67
N ARG A 132 15.97 -1.03 -1.68
CA ARG A 132 15.49 -0.86 -0.30
C ARG A 132 16.50 -1.44 0.67
N GLU A 133 16.77 -0.73 1.76
CA GLU A 133 17.65 -1.20 2.84
C GLU A 133 16.98 -2.32 3.66
N ASN A 134 15.66 -2.25 3.79
CA ASN A 134 14.90 -3.17 4.62
C ASN A 134 13.70 -3.70 3.87
N LEU A 135 13.40 -4.99 4.05
CA LEU A 135 12.17 -5.63 3.62
C LEU A 135 11.45 -6.19 4.85
N LEU A 136 10.16 -5.90 4.96
CA LEU A 136 9.28 -6.43 6.00
C LEU A 136 8.21 -7.29 5.36
N ILE A 137 8.18 -8.57 5.72
CA ILE A 137 7.18 -9.52 5.21
C ILE A 137 6.29 -9.95 6.37
N LEU A 138 5.01 -9.58 6.29
CA LEU A 138 4.00 -9.97 7.27
C LEU A 138 3.26 -11.19 6.76
N PHE A 139 3.10 -12.21 7.62
CA PHE A 139 2.27 -13.37 7.34
C PHE A 139 0.95 -13.21 8.09
N ASP A 140 -0.15 -13.16 7.35
CA ASP A 140 -1.48 -13.03 7.90
C ASP A 140 -2.33 -14.25 7.59
N LYS A 141 -3.37 -14.45 8.39
CA LYS A 141 -4.42 -15.40 8.07
C LYS A 141 -5.28 -14.82 6.96
N THR A 142 -5.48 -15.62 5.94
CA THR A 142 -6.30 -15.23 4.81
C THR A 142 -7.47 -16.18 4.65
N GLN A 143 -8.54 -15.69 4.05
CA GLN A 143 -9.62 -16.51 3.52
C GLN A 143 -9.91 -16.07 2.09
N TYR A 144 -10.44 -16.98 1.29
CA TYR A 144 -10.90 -16.66 -0.05
C TYR A 144 -12.40 -16.39 -0.02
N ILE A 145 -12.79 -15.25 -0.57
CA ILE A 145 -14.19 -14.82 -0.69
C ILE A 145 -14.55 -14.78 -2.16
N THR A 146 -15.62 -15.46 -2.53
CA THR A 146 -16.15 -15.41 -3.90
C THR A 146 -17.39 -14.53 -3.91
N LYS A 147 -17.37 -13.45 -4.67
CA LYS A 147 -18.53 -12.64 -4.98
C LYS A 147 -19.14 -13.12 -6.29
N SER A 148 -20.41 -13.51 -6.25
CA SER A 148 -21.19 -13.79 -7.46
C SER A 148 -21.57 -12.49 -8.15
N ASN A 149 -21.76 -12.57 -9.46
CA ASN A 149 -22.24 -11.44 -10.27
C ASN A 149 -21.47 -10.13 -10.07
N TYR A 150 -20.13 -10.21 -10.06
CA TYR A 150 -19.27 -9.04 -9.89
C TYR A 150 -19.52 -8.00 -11.00
N HIS A 151 -19.82 -6.77 -10.60
CA HIS A 151 -20.22 -5.68 -11.49
C HIS A 151 -21.39 -5.98 -12.45
N GLY A 152 -22.27 -6.89 -12.10
CA GLY A 152 -23.41 -7.24 -12.95
C GLY A 152 -23.08 -8.09 -14.18
N THR A 153 -21.87 -8.66 -14.25
CA THR A 153 -21.40 -9.47 -15.39
C THR A 153 -21.94 -10.89 -15.40
N GLY A 154 -22.59 -11.33 -14.33
CA GLY A 154 -22.99 -12.73 -14.11
C GLY A 154 -21.84 -13.64 -13.72
N GLN A 155 -20.59 -13.15 -13.71
CA GLN A 155 -19.41 -13.92 -13.33
C GLN A 155 -19.04 -13.75 -11.87
N GLY A 156 -18.55 -14.83 -11.25
CA GLY A 156 -17.99 -14.79 -9.92
C GLY A 156 -16.50 -14.38 -9.94
N VAL A 157 -16.11 -13.59 -8.96
CA VAL A 157 -14.69 -13.24 -8.71
C VAL A 157 -14.30 -13.66 -7.31
N THR A 158 -13.21 -14.42 -7.22
CA THR A 158 -12.62 -14.83 -5.94
C THR A 158 -11.42 -13.97 -5.63
N TYR A 159 -11.36 -13.42 -4.44
CA TYR A 159 -10.23 -12.64 -3.94
C TYR A 159 -9.85 -13.04 -2.51
N CYS A 160 -8.65 -12.67 -2.14
CA CYS A 160 -8.10 -12.93 -0.82
C CYS A 160 -8.53 -11.84 0.17
N ASP A 161 -9.04 -12.26 1.29
CA ASP A 161 -9.40 -11.39 2.41
C ASP A 161 -8.39 -11.59 3.55
N TYR A 162 -7.69 -10.52 3.92
CA TYR A 162 -6.70 -10.52 4.99
C TYR A 162 -7.37 -10.20 6.31
N LYS A 163 -7.12 -11.02 7.32
CA LYS A 163 -7.76 -10.88 8.63
C LYS A 163 -7.11 -9.82 9.51
N LEU A 164 -5.88 -9.43 9.19
CA LEU A 164 -5.07 -8.50 9.98
C LEU A 164 -5.06 -8.86 11.48
N ALA A 165 -4.91 -10.15 11.76
CA ALA A 165 -5.04 -10.69 13.13
C ALA A 165 -3.72 -10.73 13.89
N GLY A 166 -2.66 -10.18 13.30
CA GLY A 166 -1.32 -10.36 13.82
C GLY A 166 -0.73 -11.73 13.48
N GLY A 167 0.56 -11.91 13.65
CA GLY A 167 1.17 -13.17 13.32
C GLY A 167 2.70 -13.18 13.28
N LYS A 168 3.22 -14.10 12.49
CA LYS A 168 4.65 -14.18 12.19
C LYS A 168 5.02 -13.10 11.15
N ALA A 169 6.27 -12.63 11.21
CA ALA A 169 6.82 -11.78 10.18
C ALA A 169 8.32 -12.04 10.01
N LYS A 170 8.88 -11.56 8.92
CA LYS A 170 10.32 -11.55 8.67
C LYS A 170 10.78 -10.11 8.45
N LEU A 171 11.77 -9.71 9.22
CA LEU A 171 12.53 -8.50 8.94
C LEU A 171 13.83 -8.90 8.26
N ILE A 172 14.10 -8.31 7.11
CA ILE A 172 15.24 -8.62 6.25
C ILE A 172 16.02 -7.32 6.05
N SER A 173 17.30 -7.34 6.35
CA SER A 173 18.18 -6.19 6.24
C SER A 173 19.63 -6.64 6.21
N ASN A 174 20.50 -5.89 5.55
CA ASN A 174 21.94 -6.15 5.48
C ASN A 174 22.31 -7.60 5.15
N GLY A 175 21.66 -8.20 4.14
CA GLY A 175 21.90 -9.57 3.75
C GLY A 175 21.51 -10.64 4.78
N THR A 176 20.81 -10.27 5.84
CA THR A 176 20.37 -11.17 6.92
C THR A 176 18.85 -11.13 7.12
N VAL A 177 18.30 -12.18 7.76
CA VAL A 177 16.87 -12.28 8.08
C VAL A 177 16.65 -12.63 9.54
N LYS A 178 15.66 -11.97 10.15
CA LYS A 178 15.21 -12.24 11.51
C LYS A 178 13.72 -12.53 11.52
N ASP A 179 13.35 -13.64 12.15
CA ASP A 179 11.92 -13.92 12.45
C ASP A 179 11.47 -13.01 13.58
N ILE A 180 10.35 -12.37 13.36
CA ILE A 180 9.69 -11.47 14.31
C ILE A 180 8.19 -11.79 14.36
N ARG A 181 7.48 -11.08 15.20
CA ARG A 181 6.01 -11.10 15.26
C ARG A 181 5.50 -9.69 15.01
N TRP A 182 4.29 -9.62 14.47
CA TRP A 182 3.55 -8.39 14.34
C TRP A 182 2.18 -8.54 14.99
N ASP A 183 1.60 -7.44 15.38
CA ASP A 183 0.30 -7.37 16.03
C ASP A 183 -0.41 -6.12 15.56
N VAL A 184 -1.74 -6.13 15.67
CA VAL A 184 -2.58 -4.97 15.40
C VAL A 184 -2.87 -4.31 16.73
N ASN A 185 -2.47 -3.06 16.87
CA ASN A 185 -2.82 -2.26 18.04
C ASN A 185 -4.13 -1.53 17.76
N GLU A 186 -5.20 -1.93 18.45
CA GLU A 186 -6.52 -1.31 18.32
C GLU A 186 -6.61 0.09 18.97
N ASP A 187 -5.61 0.48 19.75
CA ASP A 187 -5.60 1.73 20.50
C ASP A 187 -5.03 2.95 19.74
N ASN A 188 -4.71 2.81 18.45
CA ASN A 188 -4.14 3.90 17.64
C ASN A 188 -5.09 4.38 16.54
#